data_5de2183780a4d886506002835c0db399
#
_entry.id   5de2183780a4d886506002835c0db399
#
_cell.length_a   1.000
_cell.length_b   1.000
_cell.length_c   1.000
_cell.angle_alpha   90.00
_cell.angle_beta   90.00
_cell.angle_gamma   90.00
#
_symmetry.space_group_name_H-M   'P 1'
#
loop_
_entity.id
_entity.type
_entity.pdbx_description
1 polymer ?
#
loop_
_entity_poly.entity_id
_entity_poly.type
_entity_poly.pdbx_seq_one_letter_code
_entity_poly.pdbx_strand_id
1 'polypeptide(L)'
;MSSQAGASEYIAHHMINFSVPQGLQPGIFNFSYVNIDTLVVATALGVIVSLVLWFLARRFTSGVPGRAQAAVELLYEFVDDSCKSMIHNPNSRKVLAPLGLAVLVWIFFLNAMDLLPVDLLPWGWQKVLANPDAHLRVVPTADLNTAMALALSVFALVIYYSIKIKGLRGWAHELFAVPFGNKIWFAFPNLLMNLIEYVSKTLSHGMRLWGNMYAGEIVFICLLYTSDAADE
;
A
#
# COMPACT_ATOMS: atom_id res chain seq x y z
N MET A 1 -1.93 -39.05 -5.95
CA MET A 1 -2.57 -38.27 -4.85
C MET A 1 -1.57 -37.67 -3.85
N SER A 2 -0.30 -38.08 -3.85
CA SER A 2 0.75 -37.56 -2.95
C SER A 2 1.35 -36.20 -3.37
N SER A 3 1.33 -35.87 -4.67
CA SER A 3 1.90 -34.58 -5.15
C SER A 3 1.04 -33.36 -4.84
N GLN A 4 -0.29 -33.49 -4.74
CA GLN A 4 -1.15 -32.34 -4.39
C GLN A 4 -1.09 -31.95 -2.91
N ALA A 5 -0.84 -32.93 -2.02
CA ALA A 5 -0.63 -32.65 -0.60
C ALA A 5 0.67 -31.86 -0.37
N GLY A 6 1.74 -32.18 -1.10
CA GLY A 6 3.01 -31.47 -1.03
C GLY A 6 2.91 -30.02 -1.53
N ALA A 7 2.15 -29.73 -2.62
CA ALA A 7 1.97 -28.38 -3.14
C ALA A 7 1.20 -27.48 -2.18
N SER A 8 0.10 -27.98 -1.61
CA SER A 8 -0.70 -27.22 -0.64
C SER A 8 0.06 -26.96 0.66
N GLU A 9 0.89 -27.90 1.08
CA GLU A 9 1.73 -27.79 2.27
C GLU A 9 2.89 -26.78 2.06
N TYR A 10 3.52 -26.84 0.88
CA TYR A 10 4.54 -25.88 0.46
C TYR A 10 4.00 -24.46 0.41
N ILE A 11 2.84 -24.25 -0.23
CA ILE A 11 2.17 -22.94 -0.30
C ILE A 11 1.81 -22.46 1.11
N ALA A 12 1.22 -23.32 1.95
CA ALA A 12 0.84 -22.97 3.31
C ALA A 12 2.05 -22.56 4.15
N HIS A 13 3.20 -23.22 3.99
CA HIS A 13 4.43 -22.92 4.70
C HIS A 13 4.99 -21.53 4.34
N HIS A 14 4.93 -21.12 3.08
CA HIS A 14 5.42 -19.81 2.62
C HIS A 14 4.48 -18.64 2.94
N MET A 15 3.24 -18.94 3.30
CA MET A 15 2.23 -17.93 3.66
C MET A 15 2.10 -17.68 5.17
N ILE A 16 3.01 -18.22 5.99
CA ILE A 16 3.01 -18.00 7.44
C ILE A 16 3.62 -16.63 7.76
N ASN A 17 2.90 -15.80 8.51
CA ASN A 17 3.37 -14.53 9.03
C ASN A 17 3.83 -14.66 10.49
N PHE A 18 4.81 -13.85 10.88
CA PHE A 18 5.18 -13.68 12.28
C PHE A 18 4.19 -12.74 12.97
N SER A 19 3.09 -13.29 13.44
CA SER A 19 1.99 -12.56 14.06
C SER A 19 2.06 -12.57 15.58
N VAL A 20 1.61 -11.48 16.21
CA VAL A 20 1.42 -11.41 17.67
C VAL A 20 -0.04 -11.08 17.96
N PRO A 21 -0.76 -11.88 18.76
CA PRO A 21 -0.35 -13.13 19.43
C PRO A 21 -0.08 -14.28 18.44
N GLN A 22 0.80 -15.22 18.82
CA GLN A 22 1.13 -16.37 17.98
C GLN A 22 -0.10 -17.27 17.81
N GLY A 23 -0.47 -17.56 16.58
CA GLY A 23 -1.60 -18.45 16.23
C GLY A 23 -2.07 -18.22 14.80
N LEU A 24 -2.76 -19.21 14.24
CA LEU A 24 -3.44 -19.07 12.95
C LEU A 24 -4.55 -18.03 13.09
N GLN A 25 -4.60 -17.05 12.20
CA GLN A 25 -5.66 -16.06 12.17
C GLN A 25 -7.01 -16.77 11.90
N PRO A 26 -7.98 -16.70 12.82
CA PRO A 26 -9.26 -17.45 12.67
C PRO A 26 -10.22 -16.85 11.64
N GLY A 27 -9.82 -15.82 10.89
CA GLY A 27 -10.65 -15.17 9.87
C GLY A 27 -9.90 -14.22 8.99
N ILE A 28 -10.50 -13.86 7.86
CA ILE A 28 -9.93 -12.97 6.84
C ILE A 28 -9.71 -11.55 7.38
N PHE A 29 -10.57 -11.11 8.30
CA PHE A 29 -10.48 -9.81 8.98
C PHE A 29 -10.32 -10.03 10.48
N ASN A 30 -9.11 -9.86 11.00
CA ASN A 30 -8.88 -9.89 12.43
C ASN A 30 -7.84 -8.83 12.84
N PHE A 31 -8.33 -7.68 13.31
CA PHE A 31 -7.51 -6.56 13.76
C PHE A 31 -6.77 -6.81 15.09
N SER A 32 -6.99 -7.97 15.73
CA SER A 32 -6.30 -8.34 16.98
C SER A 32 -4.91 -8.90 16.73
N TYR A 33 -4.58 -9.26 15.49
CA TYR A 33 -3.27 -9.79 15.10
C TYR A 33 -2.47 -8.71 14.37
N VAL A 34 -1.24 -8.49 14.82
CA VAL A 34 -0.28 -7.58 14.17
C VAL A 34 0.84 -8.42 13.59
N ASN A 35 1.03 -8.32 12.29
CA ASN A 35 2.12 -8.96 11.58
C ASN A 35 3.36 -8.06 11.70
N ILE A 36 4.29 -8.45 12.58
CA ILE A 36 5.48 -7.63 12.89
C ILE A 36 6.44 -7.61 11.71
N ASP A 37 6.59 -8.71 11.01
CA ASP A 37 7.42 -8.84 9.82
C ASP A 37 7.02 -7.84 8.73
N THR A 38 5.74 -7.78 8.38
CA THR A 38 5.21 -6.83 7.39
C THR A 38 5.39 -5.38 7.83
N LEU A 39 5.18 -5.08 9.11
CA LEU A 39 5.36 -3.73 9.65
C LEU A 39 6.83 -3.30 9.60
N VAL A 40 7.75 -4.18 9.99
CA VAL A 40 9.20 -3.91 9.99
C VAL A 40 9.69 -3.70 8.55
N VAL A 41 9.33 -4.57 7.62
CA VAL A 41 9.73 -4.45 6.21
C VAL A 41 9.14 -3.18 5.59
N ALA A 42 7.85 -2.89 5.79
CA ALA A 42 7.20 -1.71 5.25
C ALA A 42 7.83 -0.41 5.78
N THR A 43 8.09 -0.32 7.08
CA THR A 43 8.70 0.87 7.68
C THR A 43 10.17 1.03 7.29
N ALA A 44 10.94 -0.05 7.28
CA ALA A 44 12.34 -0.03 6.84
C ALA A 44 12.45 0.45 5.39
N LEU A 45 11.62 -0.09 4.50
CA LEU A 45 11.59 0.33 3.10
C LEU A 45 11.16 1.80 2.94
N GLY A 46 10.17 2.26 3.71
CA GLY A 46 9.75 3.66 3.75
C GLY A 46 10.87 4.61 4.16
N VAL A 47 11.64 4.22 5.18
CA VAL A 47 12.82 4.98 5.62
C VAL A 47 13.90 5.00 4.54
N ILE A 48 14.22 3.84 3.93
CA ILE A 48 15.22 3.73 2.86
C ILE A 48 14.83 4.61 1.67
N VAL A 49 13.58 4.52 1.20
CA VAL A 49 13.07 5.33 0.06
C VAL A 49 13.16 6.82 0.40
N SER A 50 12.75 7.21 1.60
CA SER A 50 12.82 8.61 2.05
C SER A 50 14.26 9.13 2.10
N LEU A 51 15.19 8.32 2.59
CA LEU A 51 16.60 8.67 2.62
C LEU A 51 17.20 8.79 1.21
N VAL A 52 16.87 7.86 0.31
CA VAL A 52 17.33 7.92 -1.08
C VAL A 52 16.83 9.18 -1.78
N LEU A 53 15.54 9.49 -1.66
CA LEU A 53 14.96 10.71 -2.23
C LEU A 53 15.60 11.97 -1.64
N TRP A 54 15.88 11.98 -0.33
CA TRP A 54 16.53 13.08 0.33
C TRP A 54 17.99 13.29 -0.10
N PHE A 55 18.76 12.18 -0.26
CA PHE A 55 20.11 12.23 -0.79
C PHE A 55 20.14 12.72 -2.25
N LEU A 56 19.21 12.25 -3.08
CA LEU A 56 19.06 12.72 -4.45
C LEU A 56 18.72 14.21 -4.51
N ALA A 57 17.75 14.65 -3.72
CA ALA A 57 17.33 16.04 -3.64
C ALA A 57 18.46 17.00 -3.24
N ARG A 58 19.36 16.56 -2.35
CA ARG A 58 20.54 17.35 -1.95
C ARG A 58 21.56 17.57 -3.06
N ARG A 59 21.56 16.71 -4.07
CA ARG A 59 22.50 16.77 -5.21
C ARG A 59 21.91 17.46 -6.44
N PHE A 60 20.71 18.00 -6.34
CA PHE A 60 20.06 18.70 -7.45
C PHE A 60 20.78 19.99 -7.80
N THR A 61 21.04 20.16 -9.09
CA THR A 61 21.67 21.35 -9.66
C THR A 61 20.68 22.07 -10.57
N SER A 62 20.78 23.40 -10.64
CA SER A 62 19.94 24.20 -11.55
C SER A 62 20.42 24.19 -13.02
N GLY A 63 21.49 23.43 -13.31
CA GLY A 63 22.02 23.24 -14.66
C GLY A 63 21.38 22.07 -15.40
N VAL A 64 22.11 21.49 -16.36
CA VAL A 64 21.64 20.29 -17.07
C VAL A 64 21.52 19.12 -16.10
N PRO A 65 20.31 18.54 -15.95
CA PRO A 65 20.08 17.49 -14.94
C PRO A 65 20.83 16.21 -15.29
N GLY A 66 21.45 15.59 -14.28
CA GLY A 66 21.99 14.24 -14.41
C GLY A 66 20.87 13.20 -14.56
N ARG A 67 21.19 11.98 -15.02
CA ARG A 67 20.16 10.91 -15.27
C ARG A 67 19.27 10.63 -14.05
N ALA A 68 19.84 10.57 -12.85
CA ALA A 68 19.07 10.32 -11.62
C ALA A 68 18.18 11.52 -11.27
N GLN A 69 18.67 12.75 -11.43
CA GLN A 69 17.88 13.96 -11.22
C GLN A 69 16.73 14.05 -12.23
N ALA A 70 17.00 13.79 -13.51
CA ALA A 70 15.97 13.79 -14.55
C ALA A 70 14.85 12.76 -14.27
N ALA A 71 15.18 11.57 -13.75
CA ALA A 71 14.19 10.57 -13.39
C ALA A 71 13.27 11.05 -12.24
N VAL A 72 13.84 11.66 -11.20
CA VAL A 72 13.03 12.19 -10.08
C VAL A 72 12.21 13.40 -10.50
N GLU A 73 12.77 14.29 -11.33
CA GLU A 73 12.05 15.45 -11.87
C GLU A 73 10.85 15.02 -12.73
N LEU A 74 11.04 14.01 -13.60
CA LEU A 74 9.97 13.45 -14.43
C LEU A 74 8.85 12.83 -13.58
N LEU A 75 9.20 12.09 -12.54
CA LEU A 75 8.21 11.55 -11.60
C LEU A 75 7.49 12.66 -10.83
N TYR A 76 8.20 13.70 -10.41
CA TYR A 76 7.61 14.84 -9.74
C TYR A 76 6.66 15.61 -10.66
N GLU A 77 7.07 15.86 -11.91
CA GLU A 77 6.25 16.54 -12.92
C GLU A 77 4.97 15.75 -13.20
N PHE A 78 5.07 14.42 -13.37
CA PHE A 78 3.92 13.55 -13.53
C PHE A 78 2.92 13.67 -12.38
N VAL A 79 3.40 13.65 -11.13
CA VAL A 79 2.54 13.78 -9.94
C VAL A 79 1.98 15.20 -9.82
N ASP A 80 2.79 16.24 -10.07
CA ASP A 80 2.34 17.63 -10.01
C ASP A 80 1.28 17.94 -11.07
N ASP A 81 1.43 17.42 -12.27
CA ASP A 81 0.42 17.58 -13.34
C ASP A 81 -0.88 16.84 -13.01
N SER A 82 -0.78 15.64 -12.44
CA SER A 82 -1.95 14.93 -11.91
C SER A 82 -2.62 15.73 -10.78
N CYS A 83 -1.84 16.32 -9.88
CA CYS A 83 -2.37 17.19 -8.83
C CYS A 83 -2.97 18.49 -9.37
N LYS A 84 -2.38 19.10 -10.42
CA LYS A 84 -2.94 20.33 -11.06
C LYS A 84 -4.31 20.10 -11.65
N SER A 85 -4.53 18.93 -12.24
CA SER A 85 -5.85 18.59 -12.81
C SER A 85 -6.96 18.46 -11.76
N MET A 86 -6.60 18.09 -10.52
CA MET A 86 -7.56 17.81 -9.44
C MET A 86 -7.66 18.96 -8.43
N ILE A 87 -6.54 19.65 -8.13
CA ILE A 87 -6.43 20.63 -7.06
C ILE A 87 -6.14 22.01 -7.60
N HIS A 88 -7.17 22.86 -7.63
CA HIS A 88 -7.07 24.25 -8.13
C HIS A 88 -6.33 25.19 -7.16
N ASN A 89 -6.29 24.87 -5.86
CA ASN A 89 -5.63 25.72 -4.85
C ASN A 89 -4.11 25.49 -4.83
N PRO A 90 -3.27 26.50 -5.18
CA PRO A 90 -1.82 26.35 -5.26
C PRO A 90 -1.15 26.06 -3.90
N ASN A 91 -1.73 26.55 -2.79
CA ASN A 91 -1.16 26.32 -1.46
C ASN A 91 -1.35 24.87 -1.00
N SER A 92 -2.48 24.25 -1.31
CA SER A 92 -2.73 22.84 -1.01
C SER A 92 -1.87 21.93 -1.87
N ARG A 93 -1.65 22.28 -3.16
CA ARG A 93 -0.82 21.53 -4.09
C ARG A 93 0.64 21.44 -3.64
N LYS A 94 1.23 22.54 -3.11
CA LYS A 94 2.60 22.56 -2.59
C LYS A 94 2.88 21.51 -1.51
N VAL A 95 1.85 21.07 -0.79
CA VAL A 95 1.96 20.05 0.26
C VAL A 95 1.56 18.68 -0.26
N LEU A 96 0.51 18.62 -1.08
CA LEU A 96 -0.05 17.35 -1.55
C LEU A 96 0.78 16.71 -2.67
N ALA A 97 1.44 17.49 -3.54
CA ALA A 97 2.26 16.92 -4.60
C ALA A 97 3.51 16.18 -4.06
N PRO A 98 4.32 16.73 -3.15
CA PRO A 98 5.42 15.97 -2.55
C PRO A 98 4.95 14.77 -1.72
N LEU A 99 3.82 14.89 -1.01
CA LEU A 99 3.23 13.79 -0.26
C LEU A 99 2.80 12.66 -1.21
N GLY A 100 2.10 13.02 -2.31
CA GLY A 100 1.68 12.08 -3.35
C GLY A 100 2.86 11.36 -4.00
N LEU A 101 3.95 12.09 -4.28
CA LEU A 101 5.19 11.49 -4.79
C LEU A 101 5.78 10.49 -3.80
N ALA A 102 5.90 10.86 -2.53
CA ALA A 102 6.46 9.98 -1.50
C ALA A 102 5.64 8.68 -1.36
N VAL A 103 4.31 8.79 -1.31
CA VAL A 103 3.40 7.64 -1.22
C VAL A 103 3.48 6.78 -2.49
N LEU A 104 3.50 7.39 -3.68
CA LEU A 104 3.61 6.68 -4.95
C LEU A 104 4.90 5.87 -5.02
N VAL A 105 6.04 6.48 -4.72
CA VAL A 105 7.35 5.81 -4.75
C VAL A 105 7.41 4.72 -3.68
N TRP A 106 6.91 4.99 -2.48
CA TRP A 106 6.89 4.00 -1.40
C TRP A 106 6.06 2.77 -1.76
N ILE A 107 4.82 2.95 -2.24
CA ILE A 107 3.95 1.84 -2.66
C ILE A 107 4.55 1.11 -3.86
N PHE A 108 5.17 1.83 -4.80
CA PHE A 108 5.87 1.20 -5.92
C PHE A 108 6.96 0.25 -5.44
N PHE A 109 7.81 0.67 -4.51
CA PHE A 109 8.87 -0.19 -3.97
C PHE A 109 8.32 -1.34 -3.11
N LEU A 110 7.23 -1.12 -2.34
CA LEU A 110 6.57 -2.20 -1.63
C LEU A 110 6.09 -3.31 -2.56
N ASN A 111 5.53 -2.94 -3.70
CA ASN A 111 5.07 -3.88 -4.72
C ASN A 111 6.23 -4.47 -5.52
N ALA A 112 7.29 -3.71 -5.77
CA ALA A 112 8.48 -4.17 -6.47
C ALA A 112 9.25 -5.26 -5.69
N MET A 113 9.03 -5.36 -4.38
CA MET A 113 9.58 -6.46 -3.57
C MET A 113 9.08 -7.83 -4.03
N ASP A 114 7.90 -7.92 -4.65
CA ASP A 114 7.34 -9.16 -5.20
C ASP A 114 8.13 -9.68 -6.43
N LEU A 115 8.88 -8.80 -7.09
CA LEU A 115 9.75 -9.17 -8.23
C LEU A 115 11.08 -9.81 -7.78
N LEU A 116 11.40 -9.76 -6.49
CA LEU A 116 12.59 -10.42 -5.96
C LEU A 116 12.31 -11.92 -5.82
N PRO A 117 13.34 -12.78 -6.03
CA PRO A 117 13.19 -14.21 -5.77
C PRO A 117 12.70 -14.44 -4.34
N VAL A 118 11.63 -15.26 -4.22
CA VAL A 118 10.91 -15.51 -2.96
C VAL A 118 11.86 -15.94 -1.82
N ASP A 119 12.90 -16.70 -2.15
CA ASP A 119 13.85 -17.25 -1.17
C ASP A 119 15.02 -16.32 -0.80
N LEU A 120 15.25 -15.25 -1.56
CA LEU A 120 16.47 -14.42 -1.42
C LEU A 120 16.52 -13.69 -0.06
N LEU A 121 15.42 -13.05 0.32
CA LEU A 121 15.35 -12.30 1.58
C LEU A 121 15.16 -13.21 2.80
N PRO A 122 14.32 -14.25 2.80
CA PRO A 122 14.26 -15.23 3.87
C PRO A 122 15.61 -15.92 4.12
N TRP A 123 16.32 -16.31 3.07
CA TRP A 123 17.67 -16.89 3.20
C TRP A 123 18.68 -15.91 3.85
N GLY A 124 18.65 -14.64 3.45
CA GLY A 124 19.45 -13.61 4.11
C GLY A 124 19.10 -13.42 5.57
N TRP A 125 17.79 -13.43 5.89
CA TRP A 125 17.28 -13.28 7.25
C TRP A 125 17.66 -14.46 8.16
N GLN A 126 17.52 -15.68 7.66
CA GLN A 126 17.94 -16.90 8.36
C GLN A 126 19.44 -16.88 8.70
N LYS A 127 20.30 -16.37 7.79
CA LYS A 127 21.74 -16.22 8.04
C LYS A 127 22.04 -15.16 9.11
N VAL A 128 21.33 -14.05 9.11
CA VAL A 128 21.53 -12.96 10.10
C VAL A 128 21.10 -13.39 11.49
N LEU A 129 19.97 -14.10 11.62
CA LEU A 129 19.44 -14.58 12.89
C LEU A 129 20.05 -15.91 13.35
N ALA A 130 20.84 -16.59 12.50
CA ALA A 130 21.36 -17.94 12.73
C ALA A 130 20.26 -18.95 13.12
N ASN A 131 19.03 -18.75 12.66
CA ASN A 131 17.88 -19.59 12.96
C ASN A 131 17.23 -20.05 11.63
N PRO A 132 17.28 -21.38 11.30
CA PRO A 132 16.75 -21.92 10.06
C PRO A 132 15.22 -21.87 9.97
N ASP A 133 14.53 -21.76 11.11
CA ASP A 133 13.06 -21.72 11.17
C ASP A 133 12.50 -20.28 11.18
N ALA A 134 13.35 -19.26 10.97
CA ALA A 134 12.91 -17.87 10.94
C ALA A 134 12.19 -17.57 9.61
N HIS A 135 10.86 -17.52 9.66
CA HIS A 135 10.02 -17.14 8.54
C HIS A 135 9.97 -15.61 8.43
N LEU A 136 10.18 -15.09 7.24
CA LEU A 136 10.01 -13.67 6.92
C LEU A 136 9.15 -13.55 5.67
N ARG A 137 7.98 -12.97 5.80
CA ARG A 137 7.16 -12.61 4.64
C ARG A 137 7.65 -11.30 4.05
N VAL A 138 8.05 -11.37 2.78
CA VAL A 138 8.79 -10.28 2.12
C VAL A 138 7.87 -9.19 1.58
N VAL A 139 6.64 -9.52 1.19
CA VAL A 139 5.72 -8.60 0.52
C VAL A 139 4.66 -8.06 1.49
N PRO A 140 4.85 -6.85 2.06
CA PRO A 140 3.91 -6.29 3.03
C PRO A 140 2.52 -6.02 2.47
N THR A 141 2.42 -5.71 1.18
CA THR A 141 1.15 -5.39 0.50
C THR A 141 0.30 -6.62 0.19
N ALA A 142 0.86 -7.83 0.29
CA ALA A 142 0.11 -9.08 0.24
C ALA A 142 -0.63 -9.40 1.55
N ASP A 143 -0.37 -8.64 2.63
CA ASP A 143 -1.15 -8.69 3.86
C ASP A 143 -2.34 -7.73 3.79
N LEU A 144 -3.55 -8.28 4.01
CA LEU A 144 -4.80 -7.52 3.98
C LEU A 144 -4.82 -6.40 5.04
N ASN A 145 -4.28 -6.66 6.23
CA ASN A 145 -4.25 -5.66 7.31
C ASN A 145 -3.40 -4.46 6.90
N THR A 146 -2.25 -4.69 6.26
CA THR A 146 -1.36 -3.63 5.77
C THR A 146 -2.01 -2.83 4.64
N ALA A 147 -2.61 -3.51 3.66
CA ALA A 147 -3.29 -2.85 2.55
C ALA A 147 -4.49 -2.00 3.03
N MET A 148 -5.26 -2.51 3.98
CA MET A 148 -6.38 -1.77 4.58
C MET A 148 -5.90 -0.60 5.45
N ALA A 149 -4.80 -0.76 6.20
CA ALA A 149 -4.20 0.32 6.97
C ALA A 149 -3.73 1.48 6.07
N LEU A 150 -3.11 1.17 4.91
CA LEU A 150 -2.74 2.17 3.91
C LEU A 150 -3.98 2.88 3.34
N ALA A 151 -5.02 2.13 2.97
CA ALA A 151 -6.26 2.71 2.46
C ALA A 151 -6.94 3.63 3.49
N LEU A 152 -7.00 3.22 4.77
CA LEU A 152 -7.54 4.02 5.85
C LEU A 152 -6.68 5.27 6.14
N SER A 153 -5.36 5.17 6.02
CA SER A 153 -4.45 6.32 6.18
C SER A 153 -4.70 7.37 5.10
N VAL A 154 -4.83 6.95 3.85
CA VAL A 154 -5.17 7.85 2.73
C VAL A 154 -6.55 8.46 2.94
N PHE A 155 -7.54 7.68 3.37
CA PHE A 155 -8.88 8.16 3.69
C PHE A 155 -8.88 9.23 4.80
N ALA A 156 -8.12 8.99 5.88
CA ALA A 156 -7.95 9.97 6.96
C ALA A 156 -7.33 11.28 6.45
N LEU A 157 -6.33 11.20 5.56
CA LEU A 157 -5.75 12.38 4.92
C LEU A 157 -6.76 13.11 4.04
N VAL A 158 -7.59 12.41 3.28
CA VAL A 158 -8.65 13.02 2.46
C VAL A 158 -9.64 13.78 3.33
N ILE A 159 -10.11 13.18 4.43
CA ILE A 159 -11.00 13.86 5.38
C ILE A 159 -10.31 15.09 5.99
N TYR A 160 -9.08 14.93 6.47
CA TYR A 160 -8.34 16.02 7.09
C TYR A 160 -8.20 17.23 6.15
N TYR A 161 -7.78 17.01 4.91
CA TYR A 161 -7.65 18.09 3.93
C TYR A 161 -8.98 18.65 3.47
N SER A 162 -10.03 17.83 3.37
CA SER A 162 -11.38 18.31 3.07
C SER A 162 -11.88 19.28 4.15
N ILE A 163 -11.68 18.93 5.41
CA ILE A 163 -12.04 19.80 6.55
C ILE A 163 -11.17 21.06 6.57
N LYS A 164 -9.87 20.94 6.31
CA LYS A 164 -8.94 22.08 6.32
C LYS A 164 -9.23 23.11 5.24
N ILE A 165 -9.65 22.65 4.05
CA ILE A 165 -9.91 23.52 2.89
C ILE A 165 -11.32 24.12 2.94
N LYS A 166 -12.34 23.28 3.20
CA LYS A 166 -13.76 23.69 3.18
C LYS A 166 -14.27 24.21 4.52
N GLY A 167 -13.53 23.96 5.58
CA GLY A 167 -13.98 24.16 6.96
C GLY A 167 -14.97 23.07 7.40
N LEU A 168 -15.12 22.90 8.71
CA LEU A 168 -15.99 21.84 9.27
C LEU A 168 -17.46 22.03 8.83
N ARG A 169 -17.93 23.28 8.78
CA ARG A 169 -19.30 23.58 8.34
C ARG A 169 -19.51 23.32 6.84
N GLY A 170 -18.54 23.64 5.99
CA GLY A 170 -18.61 23.39 4.55
C GLY A 170 -18.60 21.91 4.23
N TRP A 171 -17.73 21.15 4.90
CA TRP A 171 -17.68 19.70 4.76
C TRP A 171 -18.96 19.02 5.24
N ALA A 172 -19.49 19.41 6.42
CA ALA A 172 -20.75 18.88 6.90
C ALA A 172 -21.93 19.24 5.98
N HIS A 173 -21.99 20.49 5.50
CA HIS A 173 -23.02 20.89 4.54
C HIS A 173 -22.96 20.05 3.25
N GLU A 174 -21.75 19.78 2.74
CA GLU A 174 -21.58 18.94 1.55
C GLU A 174 -22.11 17.52 1.78
N LEU A 175 -21.85 16.93 2.97
CA LEU A 175 -22.33 15.61 3.33
C LEU A 175 -23.87 15.49 3.30
N PHE A 176 -24.57 16.56 3.67
CA PHE A 176 -26.03 16.58 3.77
C PHE A 176 -26.73 17.16 2.53
N ALA A 177 -26.03 17.96 1.72
CA ALA A 177 -26.64 18.69 0.59
C ALA A 177 -26.37 18.05 -0.78
N VAL A 178 -25.32 17.24 -0.91
CA VAL A 178 -24.93 16.60 -2.17
C VAL A 178 -25.22 15.10 -2.09
N PRO A 179 -25.77 14.43 -3.15
CA PRO A 179 -26.03 14.93 -4.53
C PRO A 179 -27.43 15.49 -4.78
N PHE A 180 -28.47 15.21 -3.96
CA PHE A 180 -29.87 15.49 -4.30
C PHE A 180 -30.36 16.92 -3.94
N GLY A 181 -29.49 17.74 -3.32
CA GLY A 181 -29.81 19.13 -2.99
C GLY A 181 -30.15 19.37 -1.50
N ASN A 182 -30.32 20.66 -1.15
CA ASN A 182 -30.36 21.15 0.24
C ASN A 182 -31.76 21.07 0.89
N LYS A 183 -32.66 20.19 0.42
CA LYS A 183 -33.98 20.00 1.08
C LYS A 183 -33.83 19.02 2.25
N ILE A 184 -34.46 19.32 3.37
CA ILE A 184 -34.36 18.55 4.62
C ILE A 184 -34.74 17.07 4.43
N TRP A 185 -35.67 16.77 3.51
CA TRP A 185 -36.06 15.41 3.15
C TRP A 185 -34.98 14.60 2.45
N PHE A 186 -34.03 15.26 1.80
CA PHE A 186 -32.92 14.62 1.10
C PHE A 186 -31.65 14.55 1.97
N ALA A 187 -31.65 15.13 3.15
CA ALA A 187 -30.50 15.10 4.04
C ALA A 187 -30.10 13.67 4.45
N PHE A 188 -31.07 12.82 4.78
CA PHE A 188 -30.81 11.43 5.14
C PHE A 188 -30.31 10.57 3.95
N PRO A 189 -30.97 10.56 2.77
CA PRO A 189 -30.45 9.85 1.60
C PRO A 189 -29.08 10.39 1.14
N ASN A 190 -28.83 11.70 1.21
CA ASN A 190 -27.53 12.27 0.87
C ASN A 190 -26.43 11.77 1.79
N LEU A 191 -26.67 11.79 3.11
CA LEU A 191 -25.72 11.27 4.09
C LEU A 191 -25.42 9.78 3.86
N LEU A 192 -26.46 8.99 3.59
CA LEU A 192 -26.30 7.55 3.34
C LEU A 192 -25.48 7.29 2.08
N MET A 193 -25.77 8.00 0.99
CA MET A 193 -25.02 7.88 -0.27
C MET A 193 -23.56 8.30 -0.11
N ASN A 194 -23.28 9.43 0.54
CA ASN A 194 -21.92 9.87 0.81
C ASN A 194 -21.16 8.89 1.71
N LEU A 195 -21.80 8.33 2.73
CA LEU A 195 -21.20 7.33 3.61
C LEU A 195 -20.86 6.05 2.85
N ILE A 196 -21.77 5.56 2.02
CA ILE A 196 -21.54 4.40 1.16
C ILE A 196 -20.41 4.68 0.19
N GLU A 197 -20.36 5.88 -0.41
CA GLU A 197 -19.30 6.28 -1.32
C GLU A 197 -17.93 6.28 -0.63
N TYR A 198 -17.80 6.85 0.57
CA TYR A 198 -16.56 6.87 1.33
C TYR A 198 -16.08 5.47 1.73
N VAL A 199 -17.00 4.64 2.25
CA VAL A 199 -16.69 3.25 2.61
C VAL A 199 -16.29 2.45 1.36
N SER A 200 -17.07 2.54 0.29
CA SER A 200 -16.81 1.82 -0.96
C SER A 200 -15.48 2.22 -1.59
N LYS A 201 -15.15 3.52 -1.63
CA LYS A 201 -13.85 3.99 -2.15
C LYS A 201 -12.69 3.44 -1.33
N THR A 202 -12.78 3.49 0.00
CA THR A 202 -11.72 3.02 0.89
C THR A 202 -11.52 1.52 0.76
N LEU A 203 -12.61 0.74 0.79
CA LEU A 203 -12.55 -0.71 0.58
C LEU A 203 -12.00 -1.06 -0.79
N SER A 204 -12.46 -0.37 -1.85
CA SER A 204 -11.98 -0.62 -3.22
C SER A 204 -10.47 -0.40 -3.37
N HIS A 205 -9.91 0.63 -2.72
CA HIS A 205 -8.46 0.88 -2.75
C HIS A 205 -7.68 -0.20 -2.00
N GLY A 206 -8.09 -0.56 -0.78
CA GLY A 206 -7.44 -1.60 0.02
C GLY A 206 -7.51 -2.97 -0.64
N MET A 207 -8.72 -3.37 -1.10
CA MET A 207 -8.92 -4.65 -1.76
C MET A 207 -8.22 -4.77 -3.11
N ARG A 208 -8.11 -3.67 -3.85
CA ARG A 208 -7.37 -3.66 -5.12
C ARG A 208 -5.88 -3.89 -4.89
N LEU A 209 -5.30 -3.20 -3.91
CA LEU A 209 -3.88 -3.35 -3.59
C LEU A 209 -3.58 -4.77 -3.10
N TRP A 210 -4.34 -5.24 -2.13
CA TRP A 210 -4.20 -6.59 -1.59
C TRP A 210 -4.45 -7.67 -2.66
N GLY A 211 -5.55 -7.56 -3.41
CA GLY A 211 -5.95 -8.57 -4.39
C GLY A 211 -4.93 -8.75 -5.51
N ASN A 212 -4.35 -7.65 -6.00
CA ASN A 212 -3.32 -7.73 -7.05
C ASN A 212 -2.05 -8.40 -6.53
N MET A 213 -1.59 -8.06 -5.32
CA MET A 213 -0.36 -8.63 -4.76
C MET A 213 -0.55 -10.07 -4.33
N TYR A 214 -1.63 -10.38 -3.62
CA TYR A 214 -1.93 -11.74 -3.18
C TYR A 214 -2.13 -12.72 -4.36
N ALA A 215 -2.85 -12.28 -5.39
CA ALA A 215 -3.02 -13.09 -6.60
C ALA A 215 -1.69 -13.29 -7.33
N GLY A 216 -0.85 -12.25 -7.43
CA GLY A 216 0.49 -12.32 -8.00
C GLY A 216 1.37 -13.33 -7.26
N GLU A 217 1.43 -13.24 -5.93
CA GLU A 217 2.20 -14.15 -5.07
C GLU A 217 1.78 -15.61 -5.29
N ILE A 218 0.48 -15.91 -5.31
CA ILE A 218 -0.02 -17.28 -5.57
C ILE A 218 0.40 -17.76 -6.96
N VAL A 219 0.26 -16.93 -8.00
CA VAL A 219 0.64 -17.29 -9.36
C VAL A 219 2.13 -17.60 -9.46
N PHE A 220 2.99 -16.76 -8.85
CA PHE A 220 4.43 -16.99 -8.82
C PHE A 220 4.80 -18.29 -8.11
N ILE A 221 4.21 -18.58 -6.95
CA ILE A 221 4.45 -19.83 -6.21
C ILE A 221 3.97 -21.04 -7.03
N CYS A 222 2.81 -20.95 -7.67
CA CYS A 222 2.29 -22.03 -8.54
C CYS A 222 3.20 -22.28 -9.76
N LEU A 223 3.73 -21.23 -10.38
CA LEU A 223 4.64 -21.35 -11.52
C LEU A 223 5.98 -21.96 -11.09
N LEU A 224 6.52 -21.53 -9.95
CA LEU A 224 7.76 -22.09 -9.40
C LEU A 224 7.62 -23.59 -9.15
N TYR A 225 6.52 -24.00 -8.50
CA TYR A 225 6.23 -25.40 -8.22
C TYR A 225 6.05 -26.25 -9.49
N THR A 226 5.37 -25.71 -10.51
CA THR A 226 5.19 -26.43 -11.79
C THR A 226 6.47 -26.51 -12.59
N SER A 227 7.35 -25.53 -12.52
CA SER A 227 8.68 -25.55 -13.15
C SER A 227 9.58 -26.60 -12.52
N ASP A 228 9.62 -26.67 -11.19
CA ASP A 228 10.41 -27.62 -10.42
C ASP A 228 9.96 -29.07 -10.69
N ALA A 229 8.65 -29.28 -10.80
CA ALA A 229 8.06 -30.59 -11.15
C ALA A 229 8.25 -31.03 -12.62
N ALA A 230 8.65 -30.09 -13.50
CA ALA A 230 8.93 -30.39 -14.90
C ALA A 230 10.40 -30.78 -15.16
N ASP A 231 11.29 -30.44 -14.20
CA ASP A 231 12.73 -30.74 -14.25
C ASP A 231 13.07 -32.09 -13.57
N GLU A 232 12.10 -32.74 -12.88
CA GLU A 232 12.18 -34.12 -12.36
C GLU A 232 11.60 -35.14 -13.37
#